data_ef6dca2a57a0bcf5162020db15e81ee9
#
_entry.id   ef6dca2a57a0bcf5162020db15e81ee9
#
_cell.length_a   1.000
_cell.length_b   1.000
_cell.length_c   1.000
_cell.angle_alpha   90.00
_cell.angle_beta   90.00
_cell.angle_gamma   90.00
#
_symmetry.space_group_name_H-M   'P 1'
#
loop_
_entity.id
_entity.type
_entity.pdbx_description
1 polymer ?
#
loop_
_entity_poly.entity_id
_entity_poly.type
_entity_poly.pdbx_seq_one_letter_code
_entity_poly.pdbx_strand_id
1 'polypeptide(L)'
;VVDAVSSLGGVDLPVDAWGIDVCVTAANKCLEGPAGLGFVSVGPRAWELVDSHTGAGHGWYLNLRTWRKYAKEWGAWHPTPVTVSSNTVLGILASLRAIVRVGMPAQVAKYARAGRVIREGLSKMGFVPYVPELFAAPMVTAFHARPEFTVSEFSRWLLDERRMAISGGLGGLAGKIFRVGHLGKAASEEYLTDFLEAVGAFLRQKGL
;
A
#
# COMPACT_ATOMS: atom_id res chain seq x y z
N VAL A 1 -8.33 15.69 6.38
CA VAL A 1 -7.43 14.57 6.71
C VAL A 1 -7.58 13.50 5.65
N VAL A 2 -6.47 13.00 5.12
CA VAL A 2 -6.45 11.93 4.10
C VAL A 2 -5.59 10.76 4.62
N ASP A 3 -6.17 9.56 4.56
CA ASP A 3 -5.44 8.30 4.71
C ASP A 3 -4.86 7.92 3.34
N ALA A 4 -3.55 8.07 3.20
CA ALA A 4 -2.78 7.71 2.02
C ALA A 4 -1.87 6.49 2.28
N VAL A 5 -2.18 5.66 3.29
CA VAL A 5 -1.36 4.51 3.68
C VAL A 5 -1.06 3.59 2.50
N SER A 6 -2.04 3.35 1.63
CA SER A 6 -1.87 2.47 0.47
C SER A 6 -1.67 3.22 -0.85
N SER A 7 -1.76 4.55 -0.88
CA SER A 7 -1.77 5.33 -2.13
C SER A 7 -0.53 6.20 -2.33
N LEU A 8 0.07 6.76 -1.26
CA LEU A 8 1.25 7.61 -1.41
C LEU A 8 2.42 6.82 -2.03
N GLY A 9 2.93 7.32 -3.13
CA GLY A 9 3.95 6.65 -3.95
C GLY A 9 3.39 5.70 -5.01
N GLY A 10 2.08 5.42 -5.01
CA GLY A 10 1.41 4.57 -5.99
C GLY A 10 0.47 5.31 -6.93
N VAL A 11 0.06 6.51 -6.56
CA VAL A 11 -0.72 7.44 -7.37
C VAL A 11 -0.14 8.84 -7.26
N ASP A 12 -0.47 9.70 -8.20
CA ASP A 12 -0.21 11.13 -8.06
C ASP A 12 -1.11 11.69 -6.95
N LEU A 13 -0.48 12.29 -5.93
CA LEU A 13 -1.16 12.83 -4.75
C LEU A 13 -0.60 14.24 -4.45
N PRO A 14 -1.05 15.27 -5.17
CA PRO A 14 -0.57 16.64 -4.98
C PRO A 14 -1.20 17.27 -3.73
N VAL A 15 -0.69 16.91 -2.56
CA VAL A 15 -1.22 17.26 -1.22
C VAL A 15 -1.48 18.76 -1.08
N ASP A 16 -0.54 19.59 -1.50
CA ASP A 16 -0.66 21.05 -1.39
C ASP A 16 -1.69 21.62 -2.36
N ALA A 17 -1.70 21.17 -3.62
CA ALA A 17 -2.64 21.63 -4.63
C ALA A 17 -4.10 21.25 -4.30
N TRP A 18 -4.30 20.12 -3.61
CA TRP A 18 -5.62 19.71 -3.15
C TRP A 18 -6.02 20.28 -1.78
N GLY A 19 -5.15 21.09 -1.16
CA GLY A 19 -5.41 21.69 0.15
C GLY A 19 -5.59 20.66 1.27
N ILE A 20 -4.85 19.56 1.20
CA ILE A 20 -4.91 18.50 2.23
C ILE A 20 -4.14 18.97 3.46
N ASP A 21 -4.82 19.17 4.58
CA ASP A 21 -4.21 19.67 5.81
C ASP A 21 -3.45 18.60 6.59
N VAL A 22 -3.91 17.36 6.55
CA VAL A 22 -3.22 16.22 7.18
C VAL A 22 -3.25 15.03 6.23
N CYS A 23 -2.07 14.50 5.93
CA CYS A 23 -1.92 13.28 5.14
C CYS A 23 -1.13 12.25 5.93
N VAL A 24 -1.65 11.04 6.04
CA VAL A 24 -0.97 9.93 6.74
C VAL A 24 -0.60 8.82 5.78
N THR A 25 0.56 8.21 5.99
CA THR A 25 1.01 7.06 5.20
C THR A 25 1.87 6.09 6.02
N ALA A 26 2.22 4.96 5.42
CA ALA A 26 3.08 3.95 6.03
C ALA A 26 4.23 3.55 5.10
N ALA A 27 5.36 3.17 5.69
CA ALA A 27 6.58 2.81 4.98
C ALA A 27 6.42 1.59 4.05
N ASN A 28 5.62 0.61 4.46
CA ASN A 28 5.57 -0.75 3.89
C ASN A 28 4.55 -0.95 2.77
N LYS A 29 4.03 0.12 2.20
CA LYS A 29 3.13 0.07 1.04
C LYS A 29 3.87 0.56 -0.21
N CYS A 30 3.35 1.56 -0.92
CA CYS A 30 3.96 2.06 -2.15
C CYS A 30 5.30 2.78 -1.95
N LEU A 31 5.68 3.09 -0.71
CA LEU A 31 7.03 3.56 -0.38
C LEU A 31 8.06 2.43 -0.30
N GLU A 32 7.64 1.16 -0.36
CA GLU A 32 8.48 -0.03 -0.50
C GLU A 32 9.50 -0.24 0.64
N GLY A 33 9.26 0.37 1.78
CA GLY A 33 10.10 0.23 2.97
C GLY A 33 9.65 -0.89 3.90
N PRO A 34 10.43 -1.15 4.96
CA PRO A 34 10.02 -2.10 6.01
C PRO A 34 8.79 -1.60 6.77
N ALA A 35 8.01 -2.54 7.29
CA ALA A 35 6.91 -2.21 8.20
C ALA A 35 7.43 -1.64 9.53
N GLY A 36 6.61 -0.81 10.20
CA GLY A 36 6.90 -0.27 11.54
C GLY A 36 7.09 1.24 11.60
N LEU A 37 6.99 1.96 10.48
CA LEU A 37 6.98 3.43 10.45
C LEU A 37 5.72 3.96 9.78
N GLY A 38 5.09 4.94 10.42
CA GLY A 38 4.08 5.81 9.86
C GLY A 38 4.64 7.22 9.65
N PHE A 39 4.11 7.93 8.68
CA PHE A 39 4.44 9.32 8.39
C PHE A 39 3.17 10.16 8.41
N VAL A 40 3.27 11.35 8.97
CA VAL A 40 2.17 12.31 9.03
C VAL A 40 2.69 13.65 8.51
N SER A 41 2.10 14.13 7.43
CA SER A 41 2.26 15.51 6.98
C SER A 41 1.18 16.37 7.58
N VAL A 42 1.55 17.53 8.12
CA VAL A 42 0.62 18.45 8.81
C VAL A 42 0.80 19.85 8.23
N GLY A 43 -0.23 20.35 7.57
CA GLY A 43 -0.24 21.68 6.97
C GLY A 43 -0.47 22.81 7.99
N PRO A 44 -0.27 24.08 7.58
CA PRO A 44 -0.38 25.24 8.46
C PRO A 44 -1.75 25.35 9.16
N ARG A 45 -2.85 25.21 8.44
CA ARG A 45 -4.22 25.25 9.02
C ARG A 45 -4.45 24.17 10.08
N ALA A 46 -3.93 22.97 9.86
CA ALA A 46 -4.02 21.91 10.87
C ALA A 46 -3.19 22.24 12.11
N TRP A 47 -2.01 22.87 11.94
CA TRP A 47 -1.21 23.31 13.08
C TRP A 47 -1.91 24.41 13.89
N GLU A 48 -2.62 25.35 13.26
CA GLU A 48 -3.43 26.37 13.96
C GLU A 48 -4.49 25.72 14.86
N LEU A 49 -5.20 24.70 14.34
CA LEU A 49 -6.17 23.94 15.12
C LEU A 49 -5.53 23.15 16.26
N VAL A 50 -4.39 22.50 16.01
CA VAL A 50 -3.63 21.77 17.03
C VAL A 50 -3.19 22.73 18.14
N ASP A 51 -2.72 23.93 17.80
CA ASP A 51 -2.23 24.93 18.77
C ASP A 51 -3.36 25.58 19.58
N SER A 52 -4.51 25.83 18.97
CA SER A 52 -5.67 26.41 19.65
C SER A 52 -6.46 25.41 20.52
N HIS A 53 -6.24 24.10 20.33
CA HIS A 53 -6.95 23.08 21.08
C HIS A 53 -6.55 23.09 22.57
N THR A 54 -7.51 23.32 23.46
CA THR A 54 -7.30 23.41 24.92
C THR A 54 -7.65 22.12 25.68
N GLY A 55 -8.22 21.12 24.99
CA GLY A 55 -8.59 19.85 25.58
C GLY A 55 -7.40 18.98 25.98
N ALA A 56 -7.65 17.97 26.81
CA ALA A 56 -6.67 16.97 27.15
C ALA A 56 -6.19 16.24 25.87
N GLY A 57 -4.86 16.12 25.70
CA GLY A 57 -4.29 15.39 24.57
C GLY A 57 -4.52 13.87 24.68
N HIS A 58 -4.37 13.16 23.57
CA HIS A 58 -4.51 11.70 23.50
C HIS A 58 -3.23 10.96 23.97
N GLY A 59 -2.65 11.40 25.07
CA GLY A 59 -1.42 10.85 25.65
C GLY A 59 -0.15 11.39 24.96
N TRP A 60 1.00 10.78 25.35
CA TRP A 60 2.31 11.24 24.90
C TRP A 60 2.59 10.94 23.42
N TYR A 61 2.37 9.71 23.01
CA TYR A 61 2.72 9.22 21.67
C TYR A 61 1.84 9.80 20.57
N LEU A 62 0.52 9.85 20.77
CA LEU A 62 -0.45 10.34 19.77
C LEU A 62 -0.66 11.87 19.82
N ASN A 63 0.33 12.61 20.27
CA ASN A 63 0.25 14.06 20.42
C ASN A 63 1.21 14.77 19.46
N LEU A 64 0.68 15.38 18.41
CA LEU A 64 1.48 16.10 17.41
C LEU A 64 2.31 17.25 18.01
N ARG A 65 1.83 17.93 19.08
CA ARG A 65 2.62 18.96 19.78
C ARG A 65 3.87 18.37 20.38
N THR A 66 3.78 17.19 20.99
CA THR A 66 4.92 16.48 21.54
C THR A 66 5.96 16.17 20.46
N TRP A 67 5.54 15.59 19.35
CA TRP A 67 6.44 15.31 18.21
C TRP A 67 7.11 16.56 17.67
N ARG A 68 6.35 17.64 17.46
CA ARG A 68 6.88 18.93 16.98
C ARG A 68 7.86 19.55 17.97
N LYS A 69 7.56 19.48 19.29
CA LYS A 69 8.47 19.98 20.33
C LYS A 69 9.81 19.30 20.26
N TYR A 70 9.85 17.96 20.26
CA TYR A 70 11.10 17.21 20.17
C TYR A 70 11.88 17.54 18.89
N ALA A 71 11.20 17.55 17.76
CA ALA A 71 11.84 17.87 16.48
C ALA A 71 12.46 19.30 16.45
N LYS A 72 11.80 20.29 17.09
CA LYS A 72 12.28 21.68 17.09
C LYS A 72 13.32 21.95 18.17
N GLU A 73 13.04 21.52 19.40
CA GLU A 73 13.89 21.89 20.56
C GLU A 73 15.08 20.95 20.72
N TRP A 74 14.92 19.67 20.37
CA TRP A 74 15.91 18.62 20.59
C TRP A 74 16.39 17.95 19.31
N GLY A 75 16.10 18.56 18.16
CA GLY A 75 16.35 17.98 16.83
C GLY A 75 17.81 17.56 16.58
N ALA A 76 18.77 18.21 17.24
CA ALA A 76 20.19 17.92 17.07
C ALA A 76 20.64 16.58 17.69
N TRP A 77 19.95 16.08 18.75
CA TRP A 77 20.37 14.89 19.47
C TRP A 77 19.24 13.90 19.78
N HIS A 78 18.00 14.36 19.94
CA HIS A 78 16.85 13.54 20.29
C HIS A 78 15.56 14.02 19.61
N PRO A 79 15.45 13.91 18.27
CA PRO A 79 14.40 14.54 17.49
C PRO A 79 13.00 13.89 17.64
N THR A 80 12.89 12.76 18.36
CA THR A 80 11.66 12.00 18.52
C THR A 80 11.30 11.78 19.99
N PRO A 81 10.02 11.83 20.37
CA PRO A 81 9.60 11.62 21.78
C PRO A 81 9.72 10.17 22.25
N VAL A 82 10.00 9.25 21.35
CA VAL A 82 10.16 7.81 21.61
C VAL A 82 11.34 7.26 20.82
N THR A 83 11.90 6.15 21.25
CA THR A 83 12.94 5.46 20.47
C THR A 83 12.34 4.90 19.18
N VAL A 84 12.90 5.34 18.05
CA VAL A 84 12.53 4.86 16.70
C VAL A 84 13.54 3.78 16.28
N SER A 85 13.07 2.72 15.63
CA SER A 85 13.94 1.67 15.10
C SER A 85 14.88 2.22 14.02
N SER A 86 16.17 2.32 14.32
CA SER A 86 17.18 2.79 13.37
C SER A 86 17.24 1.91 12.12
N ASN A 87 17.09 0.59 12.26
CA ASN A 87 17.09 -0.33 11.12
C ASN A 87 15.92 -0.07 10.18
N THR A 88 14.73 0.20 10.73
CA THR A 88 13.56 0.54 9.92
C THR A 88 13.73 1.89 9.22
N VAL A 89 14.31 2.88 9.90
CA VAL A 89 14.63 4.20 9.31
C VAL A 89 15.64 4.05 8.17
N LEU A 90 16.70 3.28 8.35
CA LEU A 90 17.70 3.03 7.30
C LEU A 90 17.08 2.27 6.11
N GLY A 91 16.20 1.31 6.38
CA GLY A 91 15.49 0.57 5.34
C GLY A 91 14.59 1.46 4.49
N ILE A 92 13.76 2.31 5.12
CA ILE A 92 12.91 3.25 4.35
C ILE A 92 13.74 4.32 3.63
N LEU A 93 14.84 4.78 4.21
CA LEU A 93 15.75 5.72 3.55
C LEU A 93 16.31 5.14 2.25
N ALA A 94 16.70 3.86 2.24
CA ALA A 94 17.16 3.17 1.04
C ALA A 94 16.05 3.10 -0.03
N SER A 95 14.82 2.77 0.35
CA SER A 95 13.66 2.73 -0.54
C SER A 95 13.33 4.11 -1.11
N LEU A 96 13.28 5.14 -0.27
CA LEU A 96 13.00 6.51 -0.73
C LEU A 96 14.09 7.03 -1.69
N ARG A 97 15.35 6.72 -1.44
CA ARG A 97 16.45 7.05 -2.37
C ARG A 97 16.28 6.35 -3.72
N ALA A 98 15.82 5.11 -3.73
CA ALA A 98 15.54 4.39 -4.96
C ALA A 98 14.37 5.05 -5.73
N ILE A 99 13.29 5.40 -5.04
CA ILE A 99 12.13 6.09 -5.63
C ILE A 99 12.53 7.46 -6.21
N VAL A 100 13.29 8.25 -5.45
CA VAL A 100 13.76 9.57 -5.92
C VAL A 100 14.65 9.45 -7.15
N ARG A 101 15.49 8.40 -7.21
CA ARG A 101 16.38 8.15 -8.36
C ARG A 101 15.59 7.86 -9.65
N VAL A 102 14.52 7.07 -9.58
CA VAL A 102 13.68 6.76 -10.74
C VAL A 102 12.65 7.86 -11.03
N GLY A 103 12.31 8.66 -10.03
CA GLY A 103 11.32 9.73 -10.10
C GLY A 103 9.89 9.28 -9.85
N MET A 104 9.09 10.16 -9.23
CA MET A 104 7.69 9.86 -8.89
C MET A 104 6.82 9.50 -10.10
N PRO A 105 6.91 10.15 -11.28
CA PRO A 105 6.13 9.75 -12.44
C PRO A 105 6.39 8.30 -12.86
N ALA A 106 7.64 7.84 -12.85
CA ALA A 106 7.98 6.47 -13.18
C ALA A 106 7.49 5.47 -12.11
N GLN A 107 7.57 5.86 -10.82
CA GLN A 107 7.04 5.05 -9.72
C GLN A 107 5.52 4.85 -9.83
N VAL A 108 4.78 5.91 -10.10
CA VAL A 108 3.31 5.85 -10.31
C VAL A 108 2.98 5.01 -11.55
N ALA A 109 3.68 5.22 -12.67
CA ALA A 109 3.49 4.46 -13.90
C ALA A 109 3.73 2.95 -13.71
N LYS A 110 4.71 2.56 -12.88
CA LYS A 110 4.98 1.17 -12.52
C LYS A 110 3.74 0.49 -11.94
N TYR A 111 3.08 1.12 -10.97
CA TYR A 111 1.88 0.55 -10.35
C TYR A 111 0.67 0.55 -11.26
N ALA A 112 0.46 1.63 -12.02
CA ALA A 112 -0.62 1.70 -13.02
C ALA A 112 -0.49 0.57 -14.07
N ARG A 113 0.73 0.31 -14.55
CA ARG A 113 1.02 -0.81 -15.46
C ARG A 113 0.75 -2.16 -14.80
N ALA A 114 1.25 -2.38 -13.59
CA ALA A 114 1.08 -3.64 -12.88
C ALA A 114 -0.40 -3.99 -12.66
N GLY A 115 -1.20 -3.03 -12.19
CA GLY A 115 -2.63 -3.20 -12.01
C GLY A 115 -3.34 -3.57 -13.31
N ARG A 116 -3.02 -2.89 -14.41
CA ARG A 116 -3.58 -3.18 -15.72
C ARG A 116 -3.21 -4.59 -16.19
N VAL A 117 -1.94 -4.98 -16.13
CA VAL A 117 -1.48 -6.32 -16.55
C VAL A 117 -2.22 -7.43 -15.78
N ILE A 118 -2.36 -7.29 -14.46
CA ILE A 118 -3.09 -8.27 -13.64
C ILE A 118 -4.57 -8.30 -14.02
N ARG A 119 -5.24 -7.15 -14.17
CA ARG A 119 -6.66 -7.11 -14.52
C ARG A 119 -6.93 -7.71 -15.90
N GLU A 120 -6.15 -7.32 -16.89
CA GLU A 120 -6.27 -7.86 -18.25
C GLU A 120 -5.96 -9.36 -18.32
N GLY A 121 -4.88 -9.79 -17.66
CA GLY A 121 -4.45 -11.18 -17.65
C GLY A 121 -5.50 -12.10 -17.00
N LEU A 122 -5.98 -11.75 -15.82
CA LEU A 122 -6.99 -12.53 -15.12
C LEU A 122 -8.35 -12.48 -15.84
N SER A 123 -8.74 -11.34 -16.41
CA SER A 123 -9.98 -11.24 -17.19
C SER A 123 -9.97 -12.15 -18.44
N LYS A 124 -8.83 -12.26 -19.12
CA LYS A 124 -8.66 -13.23 -20.23
C LYS A 124 -8.79 -14.69 -19.79
N MET A 125 -8.54 -14.98 -18.51
CA MET A 125 -8.71 -16.29 -17.91
C MET A 125 -10.13 -16.51 -17.30
N GLY A 126 -11.07 -15.61 -17.58
CA GLY A 126 -12.46 -15.73 -17.14
C GLY A 126 -12.74 -15.22 -15.72
N PHE A 127 -11.80 -14.52 -15.09
CA PHE A 127 -12.07 -13.85 -13.82
C PHE A 127 -12.76 -12.50 -14.01
N VAL A 128 -13.72 -12.19 -13.15
CA VAL A 128 -14.48 -10.93 -13.21
C VAL A 128 -13.93 -9.95 -12.17
N PRO A 129 -13.43 -8.77 -12.57
CA PRO A 129 -13.00 -7.74 -11.64
C PRO A 129 -14.15 -7.32 -10.70
N TYR A 130 -13.84 -7.18 -9.40
CA TYR A 130 -14.82 -6.74 -8.41
C TYR A 130 -15.12 -5.23 -8.51
N VAL A 131 -14.13 -4.45 -8.94
CA VAL A 131 -14.24 -2.99 -9.06
C VAL A 131 -14.15 -2.60 -10.53
N PRO A 132 -15.04 -1.74 -11.05
CA PRO A 132 -14.91 -1.18 -12.38
C PRO A 132 -13.55 -0.48 -12.59
N GLU A 133 -13.00 -0.55 -13.82
CA GLU A 133 -11.65 -0.02 -14.13
C GLU A 133 -11.47 1.44 -13.69
N LEU A 134 -12.49 2.28 -13.84
CA LEU A 134 -12.45 3.70 -13.46
C LEU A 134 -12.13 3.92 -11.97
N PHE A 135 -12.52 2.98 -11.11
CA PHE A 135 -12.34 3.07 -9.66
C PHE A 135 -11.28 2.09 -9.13
N ALA A 136 -10.61 1.38 -10.02
CA ALA A 136 -9.64 0.36 -9.64
C ALA A 136 -8.34 0.98 -9.10
N ALA A 137 -7.96 0.59 -7.89
CA ALA A 137 -6.68 1.00 -7.32
C ALA A 137 -5.51 0.39 -8.12
N PRO A 138 -4.44 1.15 -8.41
CA PRO A 138 -3.34 0.64 -9.21
C PRO A 138 -2.39 -0.32 -8.45
N MET A 139 -2.51 -0.45 -7.13
CA MET A 139 -1.59 -1.26 -6.31
C MET A 139 -2.20 -2.56 -5.79
N VAL A 140 -3.51 -2.73 -5.91
CA VAL A 140 -4.22 -3.95 -5.53
C VAL A 140 -5.40 -4.16 -6.45
N THR A 141 -5.63 -5.39 -6.86
CA THR A 141 -6.78 -5.73 -7.69
C THR A 141 -7.62 -6.81 -7.01
N ALA A 142 -8.93 -6.62 -6.96
CA ALA A 142 -9.89 -7.56 -6.43
C ALA A 142 -10.71 -8.20 -7.56
N PHE A 143 -10.96 -9.50 -7.44
CA PHE A 143 -11.79 -10.28 -8.37
C PHE A 143 -12.85 -11.06 -7.62
N HIS A 144 -13.98 -11.28 -8.25
CA HIS A 144 -14.98 -12.20 -7.74
C HIS A 144 -14.42 -13.63 -7.65
N ALA A 145 -14.81 -14.35 -6.60
CA ALA A 145 -14.59 -15.79 -6.53
C ALA A 145 -15.33 -16.48 -7.68
N ARG A 146 -14.76 -17.57 -8.16
CA ARG A 146 -15.38 -18.39 -9.20
C ARG A 146 -16.14 -19.55 -8.54
N PRO A 147 -17.26 -20.04 -9.14
CA PRO A 147 -18.04 -21.14 -8.58
C PRO A 147 -17.30 -22.48 -8.59
N GLU A 148 -16.32 -22.66 -9.50
CA GLU A 148 -15.63 -23.93 -9.71
C GLU A 148 -14.61 -24.27 -8.61
N PHE A 149 -14.21 -23.27 -7.79
CA PHE A 149 -13.28 -23.48 -6.68
C PHE A 149 -13.40 -22.38 -5.62
N THR A 150 -13.00 -22.67 -4.39
CA THR A 150 -13.04 -21.69 -3.32
C THR A 150 -11.82 -20.76 -3.33
N VAL A 151 -11.97 -19.54 -2.80
CA VAL A 151 -10.84 -18.61 -2.60
C VAL A 151 -9.74 -19.25 -1.74
N SER A 152 -10.12 -20.02 -0.74
CA SER A 152 -9.18 -20.71 0.15
C SER A 152 -8.37 -21.78 -0.58
N GLU A 153 -9.01 -22.57 -1.43
CA GLU A 153 -8.35 -23.58 -2.25
C GLU A 153 -7.35 -22.95 -3.22
N PHE A 154 -7.77 -21.91 -3.94
CA PHE A 154 -6.90 -21.17 -4.85
C PHE A 154 -5.70 -20.53 -4.15
N SER A 155 -5.95 -19.85 -3.02
CA SER A 155 -4.87 -19.21 -2.25
C SER A 155 -3.88 -20.21 -1.69
N ARG A 156 -4.36 -21.36 -1.21
CA ARG A 156 -3.50 -22.43 -0.68
C ARG A 156 -2.65 -23.04 -1.79
N TRP A 157 -3.25 -23.36 -2.94
CA TRP A 157 -2.53 -23.92 -4.08
C TRP A 157 -1.40 -22.96 -4.54
N LEU A 158 -1.69 -21.67 -4.69
CA LEU A 158 -0.67 -20.68 -5.04
C LEU A 158 0.47 -20.64 -4.01
N LEU A 159 0.14 -20.73 -2.74
CA LEU A 159 1.15 -20.71 -1.67
C LEU A 159 2.01 -21.98 -1.69
N ASP A 160 1.40 -23.15 -1.79
CA ASP A 160 2.07 -24.44 -1.65
C ASP A 160 2.90 -24.76 -2.91
N GLU A 161 2.32 -24.57 -4.09
CA GLU A 161 2.93 -24.95 -5.37
C GLU A 161 3.82 -23.85 -5.98
N ARG A 162 3.58 -22.59 -5.65
CA ARG A 162 4.23 -21.44 -6.28
C ARG A 162 4.90 -20.48 -5.32
N ARG A 163 4.76 -20.68 -4.02
CA ARG A 163 5.24 -19.76 -2.98
C ARG A 163 4.67 -18.34 -3.11
N MET A 164 3.47 -18.23 -3.67
CA MET A 164 2.78 -16.96 -3.90
C MET A 164 1.60 -16.83 -2.94
N ALA A 165 1.56 -15.74 -2.19
CA ALA A 165 0.47 -15.44 -1.27
C ALA A 165 -0.48 -14.39 -1.87
N ILE A 166 -1.77 -14.69 -1.88
CA ILE A 166 -2.86 -13.76 -2.16
C ILE A 166 -3.79 -13.66 -0.95
N SER A 167 -4.64 -12.64 -0.93
CA SER A 167 -5.58 -12.44 0.17
C SER A 167 -7.02 -12.62 -0.28
N GLY A 168 -7.85 -13.19 0.58
CA GLY A 168 -9.31 -13.20 0.41
C GLY A 168 -9.95 -11.85 0.76
N GLY A 169 -11.27 -11.77 0.60
CA GLY A 169 -12.09 -10.68 1.10
C GLY A 169 -12.17 -10.67 2.62
N LEU A 170 -12.56 -9.54 3.21
CA LEU A 170 -12.75 -9.36 4.64
C LEU A 170 -14.24 -9.12 4.96
N GLY A 171 -14.67 -9.44 6.17
CA GLY A 171 -16.04 -9.21 6.63
C GLY A 171 -17.06 -9.84 5.67
N GLY A 172 -18.01 -9.06 5.21
CA GLY A 172 -19.07 -9.51 4.29
C GLY A 172 -18.60 -9.98 2.90
N LEU A 173 -17.32 -9.76 2.56
CA LEU A 173 -16.70 -10.20 1.31
C LEU A 173 -15.85 -11.47 1.47
N ALA A 174 -15.75 -12.02 2.67
CA ALA A 174 -15.03 -13.27 2.92
C ALA A 174 -15.55 -14.39 2.03
N GLY A 175 -14.67 -15.09 1.33
CA GLY A 175 -15.01 -16.14 0.38
C GLY A 175 -15.66 -15.68 -0.95
N LYS A 176 -16.04 -14.40 -1.07
CA LYS A 176 -16.68 -13.87 -2.28
C LYS A 176 -15.73 -13.24 -3.26
N ILE A 177 -14.61 -12.73 -2.78
CA ILE A 177 -13.56 -12.13 -3.60
C ILE A 177 -12.18 -12.61 -3.15
N PHE A 178 -11.22 -12.50 -4.04
CA PHE A 178 -9.80 -12.53 -3.69
C PHE A 178 -9.10 -11.24 -4.17
N ARG A 179 -7.95 -10.94 -3.55
CA ARG A 179 -7.19 -9.72 -3.82
C ARG A 179 -5.75 -10.07 -4.14
N VAL A 180 -5.25 -9.48 -5.21
CA VAL A 180 -3.85 -9.57 -5.63
C VAL A 180 -3.18 -8.24 -5.36
N GLY A 181 -2.22 -8.22 -4.44
CA GLY A 181 -1.38 -7.04 -4.19
C GLY A 181 -0.17 -7.08 -5.12
N HIS A 182 0.05 -6.00 -5.85
CA HIS A 182 1.20 -5.84 -6.74
C HIS A 182 2.02 -4.62 -6.33
N LEU A 183 2.60 -4.70 -5.12
CA LEU A 183 3.41 -3.67 -4.48
C LEU A 183 4.90 -4.04 -4.54
N GLY A 184 5.77 -3.05 -4.65
CA GLY A 184 7.21 -3.25 -4.66
C GLY A 184 7.67 -4.17 -5.79
N LYS A 185 8.39 -5.24 -5.44
CA LYS A 185 8.83 -6.27 -6.41
C LYS A 185 7.68 -6.99 -7.10
N ALA A 186 6.53 -7.16 -6.43
CA ALA A 186 5.37 -7.80 -7.05
C ALA A 186 4.76 -6.99 -8.21
N ALA A 187 5.21 -5.75 -8.44
CA ALA A 187 4.89 -4.94 -9.62
C ALA A 187 5.90 -5.09 -10.76
N SER A 188 6.95 -5.91 -10.61
CA SER A 188 7.91 -6.18 -11.69
C SER A 188 7.33 -7.11 -12.74
N GLU A 189 7.83 -7.02 -13.97
CA GLU A 189 7.39 -7.87 -15.08
C GLU A 189 7.52 -9.35 -14.80
N GLU A 190 8.63 -9.75 -14.21
CA GLU A 190 8.92 -11.12 -13.79
C GLU A 190 7.80 -11.66 -12.88
N TYR A 191 7.52 -10.96 -11.77
CA TYR A 191 6.49 -11.41 -10.81
C TYR A 191 5.07 -11.39 -11.37
N LEU A 192 4.75 -10.43 -12.26
CA LEU A 192 3.44 -10.38 -12.90
C LEU A 192 3.25 -11.56 -13.88
N THR A 193 4.30 -11.89 -14.65
CA THR A 193 4.30 -13.03 -15.57
C THR A 193 4.18 -14.35 -14.81
N ASP A 194 5.03 -14.56 -13.81
CA ASP A 194 5.02 -15.76 -12.97
C ASP A 194 3.67 -15.99 -12.30
N PHE A 195 3.05 -14.89 -11.82
CA PHE A 195 1.73 -14.97 -11.21
C PHE A 195 0.65 -15.40 -12.22
N LEU A 196 0.61 -14.80 -13.40
CA LEU A 196 -0.37 -15.16 -14.44
C LEU A 196 -0.14 -16.59 -14.95
N GLU A 197 1.09 -17.03 -15.11
CA GLU A 197 1.41 -18.41 -15.45
C GLU A 197 0.96 -19.40 -14.38
N ALA A 198 1.17 -19.06 -13.09
CA ALA A 198 0.71 -19.86 -11.96
C ALA A 198 -0.82 -19.99 -11.96
N VAL A 199 -1.56 -18.92 -12.20
CA VAL A 199 -3.02 -18.97 -12.32
C VAL A 199 -3.45 -19.86 -13.47
N GLY A 200 -2.84 -19.74 -14.64
CA GLY A 200 -3.10 -20.60 -15.79
C GLY A 200 -2.82 -22.08 -15.50
N ALA A 201 -1.75 -22.39 -14.76
CA ALA A 201 -1.44 -23.76 -14.33
C ALA A 201 -2.51 -24.31 -13.37
N PHE A 202 -2.97 -23.50 -12.40
CA PHE A 202 -4.06 -23.90 -11.50
C PHE A 202 -5.34 -24.21 -12.28
N LEU A 203 -5.73 -23.35 -13.22
CA LEU A 203 -6.94 -23.57 -14.02
C LEU A 203 -6.84 -24.86 -14.85
N ARG A 204 -5.70 -25.10 -15.52
CA ARG A 204 -5.47 -26.35 -16.27
C ARG A 204 -5.58 -27.59 -15.38
N GLN A 205 -5.04 -27.54 -14.17
CA GLN A 205 -5.15 -28.65 -13.20
C GLN A 205 -6.61 -28.92 -12.81
N LYS A 206 -7.47 -27.90 -12.85
CA LYS A 206 -8.90 -27.98 -12.60
C LYS A 206 -9.71 -28.39 -13.83
N GLY A 207 -9.11 -28.50 -15.00
CA GLY A 207 -9.82 -28.76 -16.25
C GLY A 207 -10.59 -27.54 -16.80
N LEU A 208 -10.13 -26.33 -16.49
CA LEU A 208 -10.76 -25.05 -16.82
C LEU A 208 -9.94 -24.27 -17.85
#